data_0363846a43865bacbdae2c26e05378dc
#
_entry.id   0363846a43865bacbdae2c26e05378dc
#
_cell.length_a   1.000
_cell.length_b   1.000
_cell.length_c   1.000
_cell.angle_alpha   90.00
_cell.angle_beta   90.00
_cell.angle_gamma   90.00
#
_symmetry.space_group_name_H-M   'P 1'
#
loop_
_entity.id
_entity.type
_entity.pdbx_description
1 polymer ?
#
loop_
_entity_poly.entity_id
_entity_poly.type
_entity_poly.pdbx_seq_one_letter_code
_entity_poly.pdbx_strand_id
1 'polypeptide(L)'
;MSKTTKRGKGALAAADGKMSRRALLKAGAGTAALLAAARMNFPGGAFAQGAGPEVKGAKLGFIALTDASPLFVAKEKGIFAKYGMPDVEVQKQASWGTTRDNLVLGSEGNGIDGAHILTPMPYLISSGKVTQNNVPTPMYILARLNLNGQCISVGKEYADLKIGLDTAPFKVALEKKKASGKSVKAAMTFPGGTHDLWIRYWLAAGGIDPDKDIETIVVPPAQMVANMKVGTMDAFCVCEPWNLQLIHQNIGYTALTTGELWDKHPEKSFGMRAAYVDKYPKAAKALLMAVMEAQQWCEKMENREETAAICAKRQWINVPVEDVTDRMKGKFDYGTGRVVENSPQQMRFWKDQASYPFQSHDLWFITEDIRWGKYDAGFDAKSIIAKVNREDLWKDAAKDLGVAAADIPASTSRGKETFFDGKVFDPENPAAYLKSLTIKRVEA
;
A
#
# COMPACT_ATOMS: atom_id res chain seq x y z
N MET A 1 50.32 -48.11 -55.68
CA MET A 1 50.74 -46.73 -55.89
C MET A 1 50.40 -45.97 -54.57
N SER A 2 51.30 -46.00 -53.64
CA SER A 2 52.34 -45.02 -53.28
C SER A 2 51.83 -43.55 -53.21
N LYS A 3 51.73 -43.03 -51.99
CA LYS A 3 52.55 -41.91 -51.56
C LYS A 3 52.29 -41.58 -50.01
N THR A 4 53.32 -41.80 -49.32
CA THR A 4 53.71 -41.30 -47.98
C THR A 4 53.77 -39.78 -47.97
N THR A 5 53.38 -39.17 -46.82
CA THR A 5 54.10 -37.98 -46.31
C THR A 5 53.85 -37.74 -44.80
N LYS A 6 54.86 -37.91 -44.08
CA LYS A 6 55.55 -37.17 -42.96
C LYS A 6 54.73 -36.45 -41.89
N ARG A 7 54.92 -36.97 -40.69
CA ARG A 7 54.79 -36.28 -39.40
C ARG A 7 55.76 -35.09 -39.28
N GLY A 8 55.24 -33.95 -38.90
CA GLY A 8 56.01 -32.83 -38.34
C GLY A 8 55.72 -32.67 -36.83
N LYS A 9 56.72 -32.92 -36.00
CA LYS A 9 56.75 -32.56 -34.60
C LYS A 9 57.00 -31.07 -34.49
N GLY A 10 56.07 -30.34 -33.85
CA GLY A 10 56.27 -28.95 -33.46
C GLY A 10 56.30 -28.87 -31.94
N ALA A 11 57.42 -28.46 -31.42
CA ALA A 11 57.70 -28.31 -30.00
C ALA A 11 56.90 -27.16 -29.39
N LEU A 12 56.31 -27.40 -28.20
CA LEU A 12 55.76 -26.39 -27.31
C LEU A 12 56.92 -25.59 -26.72
N ALA A 13 57.08 -24.32 -27.11
CA ALA A 13 57.95 -23.37 -26.43
C ALA A 13 57.08 -22.73 -25.32
N ALA A 14 57.50 -22.89 -24.06
CA ALA A 14 56.97 -22.15 -22.92
C ALA A 14 57.38 -20.66 -23.06
N ALA A 15 56.41 -19.79 -23.21
CA ALA A 15 56.63 -18.35 -23.21
C ALA A 15 56.54 -17.86 -21.75
N ASP A 16 57.71 -17.59 -21.14
CA ASP A 16 57.84 -16.81 -19.91
C ASP A 16 57.47 -15.32 -20.19
N GLY A 17 56.18 -15.06 -20.13
CA GLY A 17 55.66 -13.71 -20.36
C GLY A 17 55.57 -12.90 -19.06
N LYS A 18 56.66 -12.26 -18.65
CA LYS A 18 56.60 -11.17 -17.66
C LYS A 18 55.75 -10.04 -18.25
N MET A 19 54.52 -9.89 -17.78
CA MET A 19 53.67 -8.75 -18.13
C MET A 19 54.36 -7.45 -17.79
N SER A 20 54.55 -6.57 -18.79
CA SER A 20 55.18 -5.29 -18.62
C SER A 20 54.30 -4.37 -17.73
N ARG A 21 54.92 -3.50 -16.92
CA ARG A 21 54.19 -2.49 -16.11
C ARG A 21 53.20 -1.68 -16.90
N ARG A 22 53.45 -1.49 -18.21
CA ARG A 22 52.58 -0.78 -19.15
C ARG A 22 51.33 -1.58 -19.53
N ALA A 23 51.40 -2.92 -19.59
CA ALA A 23 50.28 -3.81 -19.83
C ALA A 23 49.39 -3.90 -18.56
N LEU A 24 49.98 -3.91 -17.38
CA LEU A 24 49.26 -3.84 -16.09
C LEU A 24 48.52 -2.53 -15.92
N LEU A 25 49.11 -1.40 -16.30
CA LEU A 25 48.43 -0.08 -16.24
C LEU A 25 47.29 0.03 -17.26
N LYS A 26 47.41 -0.56 -18.44
CA LYS A 26 46.31 -0.61 -19.43
C LYS A 26 45.19 -1.52 -19.00
N ALA A 27 45.44 -2.66 -18.34
CA ALA A 27 44.44 -3.53 -17.75
C ALA A 27 43.72 -2.86 -16.58
N GLY A 28 44.49 -2.10 -15.75
CA GLY A 28 43.91 -1.31 -14.63
C GLY A 28 43.01 -0.17 -15.11
N ALA A 29 43.37 0.52 -16.19
CA ALA A 29 42.53 1.57 -16.79
C ALA A 29 41.24 1.03 -17.41
N GLY A 30 41.29 -0.18 -18.03
CA GLY A 30 40.10 -0.86 -18.57
C GLY A 30 39.13 -1.26 -17.45
N THR A 31 39.64 -1.76 -16.31
CA THR A 31 38.84 -2.14 -15.15
C THR A 31 38.20 -0.92 -14.47
N ALA A 32 38.94 0.21 -14.39
CA ALA A 32 38.41 1.47 -13.85
C ALA A 32 37.32 2.07 -14.76
N ALA A 33 37.45 1.96 -16.08
CA ALA A 33 36.42 2.41 -17.02
C ALA A 33 35.16 1.54 -16.98
N LEU A 34 35.29 0.21 -16.80
CA LEU A 34 34.16 -0.70 -16.61
C LEU A 34 33.45 -0.46 -15.28
N LEU A 35 34.19 -0.15 -14.21
CA LEU A 35 33.60 0.23 -12.91
C LEU A 35 32.93 1.59 -12.97
N ALA A 36 33.46 2.56 -13.74
CA ALA A 36 32.82 3.85 -13.96
C ALA A 36 31.54 3.72 -14.83
N ALA A 37 31.57 2.90 -15.87
CA ALA A 37 30.39 2.61 -16.69
C ALA A 37 29.29 1.84 -15.91
N ALA A 38 29.67 0.93 -15.01
CA ALA A 38 28.76 0.26 -14.10
C ALA A 38 28.11 1.26 -13.13
N ARG A 39 28.85 2.26 -12.63
CA ARG A 39 28.31 3.33 -11.77
C ARG A 39 27.33 4.26 -12.48
N MET A 40 27.53 4.53 -13.78
CA MET A 40 26.60 5.37 -14.56
C MET A 40 25.29 4.67 -14.91
N ASN A 41 25.30 3.33 -15.03
CA ASN A 41 24.09 2.53 -15.31
C ASN A 41 23.38 2.01 -14.04
N PHE A 42 23.98 2.16 -12.85
CA PHE A 42 23.41 1.74 -11.57
C PHE A 42 23.56 2.87 -10.53
N PRO A 43 22.64 3.85 -10.52
CA PRO A 43 22.69 4.93 -9.53
C PRO A 43 22.54 4.48 -8.07
N GLY A 44 22.33 3.20 -7.83
CA GLY A 44 22.15 2.61 -6.51
C GLY A 44 23.36 1.82 -5.99
N GLY A 45 24.58 2.21 -6.32
CA GLY A 45 25.82 1.54 -5.86
C GLY A 45 26.09 1.57 -4.35
N ALA A 46 25.07 1.60 -3.50
CA ALA A 46 25.20 1.59 -2.04
C ALA A 46 25.78 0.27 -1.48
N PHE A 47 25.86 -0.78 -2.31
CA PHE A 47 26.41 -2.08 -1.88
C PHE A 47 27.80 -2.41 -2.44
N ALA A 48 28.43 -1.49 -3.17
CA ALA A 48 29.75 -1.73 -3.74
C ALA A 48 30.93 -1.61 -2.74
N GLN A 49 30.71 -1.18 -1.50
CA GLN A 49 31.74 -1.02 -0.47
C GLN A 49 31.41 -1.63 0.90
N GLY A 50 30.36 -2.44 1.02
CA GLY A 50 30.02 -3.17 2.25
C GLY A 50 29.43 -4.52 1.93
N ALA A 51 29.42 -5.45 2.86
CA ALA A 51 28.63 -6.68 2.72
C ALA A 51 27.19 -6.28 2.37
N GLY A 52 26.63 -6.84 1.28
CA GLY A 52 25.24 -6.60 0.85
C GLY A 52 24.21 -6.96 1.94
N PRO A 53 22.90 -7.04 1.59
CA PRO A 53 21.88 -7.47 2.54
C PRO A 53 22.26 -8.77 3.27
N GLU A 54 21.94 -8.89 4.54
CA GLU A 54 22.26 -10.04 5.39
C GLU A 54 21.59 -11.32 4.87
N VAL A 55 20.44 -11.16 4.23
CA VAL A 55 19.65 -12.20 3.57
C VAL A 55 19.20 -11.73 2.20
N LYS A 56 18.91 -12.68 1.30
CA LYS A 56 18.54 -12.38 -0.10
C LYS A 56 17.03 -12.41 -0.34
N GLY A 57 16.22 -12.76 0.65
CA GLY A 57 14.79 -12.93 0.54
C GLY A 57 13.99 -12.42 1.72
N ALA A 58 12.72 -12.21 1.47
CA ALA A 58 11.67 -11.96 2.45
C ALA A 58 10.35 -12.45 1.86
N LYS A 59 9.40 -12.83 2.70
CA LYS A 59 8.03 -13.14 2.30
C LYS A 59 7.14 -11.93 2.56
N LEU A 60 6.64 -11.31 1.50
CA LEU A 60 5.79 -10.12 1.55
C LEU A 60 4.36 -10.47 1.15
N GLY A 61 3.40 -10.21 2.04
CA GLY A 61 1.98 -10.42 1.77
C GLY A 61 1.34 -9.27 0.98
N PHE A 62 0.31 -9.58 0.19
CA PHE A 62 -0.55 -8.57 -0.42
C PHE A 62 -1.99 -9.05 -0.52
N ILE A 63 -2.92 -8.11 -0.56
CA ILE A 63 -4.32 -8.34 -0.94
C ILE A 63 -4.52 -7.93 -2.40
N ALA A 64 -5.42 -8.60 -3.11
CA ALA A 64 -5.74 -8.35 -4.52
C ALA A 64 -6.40 -6.97 -4.72
N LEU A 65 -5.59 -5.92 -4.69
CA LEU A 65 -5.95 -4.51 -4.79
C LEU A 65 -4.88 -3.75 -5.58
N THR A 66 -5.28 -2.69 -6.28
CA THR A 66 -4.37 -1.91 -7.13
C THR A 66 -3.33 -1.09 -6.35
N ASP A 67 -3.59 -0.80 -5.08
CA ASP A 67 -2.64 -0.11 -4.19
C ASP A 67 -1.44 -0.98 -3.75
N ALA A 68 -1.46 -2.29 -4.07
CA ALA A 68 -0.31 -3.18 -3.95
C ALA A 68 0.66 -3.10 -5.17
N SER A 69 0.35 -2.28 -6.18
CA SER A 69 1.15 -2.14 -7.41
C SER A 69 2.65 -1.99 -7.18
N PRO A 70 3.15 -1.22 -6.19
CA PRO A 70 4.58 -1.10 -5.96
C PRO A 70 5.28 -2.44 -5.69
N LEU A 71 4.63 -3.36 -4.96
CA LEU A 71 5.17 -4.71 -4.72
C LEU A 71 5.18 -5.55 -6.00
N PHE A 72 4.11 -5.47 -6.80
CA PHE A 72 3.99 -6.21 -8.06
C PHE A 72 5.05 -5.74 -9.07
N VAL A 73 5.17 -4.43 -9.24
CA VAL A 73 6.15 -3.80 -10.13
C VAL A 73 7.57 -4.11 -9.67
N ALA A 74 7.88 -4.01 -8.37
CA ALA A 74 9.19 -4.34 -7.85
C ALA A 74 9.58 -5.80 -8.14
N LYS A 75 8.64 -6.75 -8.09
CA LYS A 75 8.87 -8.15 -8.42
C LYS A 75 9.00 -8.36 -9.92
N GLU A 76 8.05 -7.88 -10.72
CA GLU A 76 7.99 -8.09 -12.17
C GLU A 76 9.16 -7.45 -12.92
N LYS A 77 9.61 -6.28 -12.47
CA LYS A 77 10.73 -5.55 -13.09
C LYS A 77 12.10 -5.87 -12.48
N GLY A 78 12.17 -6.84 -11.56
CA GLY A 78 13.42 -7.27 -10.95
C GLY A 78 14.05 -6.23 -10.02
N ILE A 79 13.28 -5.25 -9.53
CA ILE A 79 13.80 -4.16 -8.69
C ILE A 79 14.30 -4.72 -7.36
N PHE A 80 13.64 -5.71 -6.77
CA PHE A 80 14.18 -6.38 -5.58
C PHE A 80 15.57 -6.98 -5.82
N ALA A 81 15.78 -7.67 -6.94
CA ALA A 81 17.07 -8.25 -7.31
C ALA A 81 18.14 -7.17 -7.54
N LYS A 82 17.77 -6.01 -8.11
CA LYS A 82 18.65 -4.84 -8.27
C LYS A 82 19.25 -4.39 -6.96
N TYR A 83 18.48 -4.46 -5.86
CA TYR A 83 18.93 -4.10 -4.51
C TYR A 83 19.49 -5.30 -3.72
N GLY A 84 19.83 -6.40 -4.39
CA GLY A 84 20.46 -7.56 -3.75
C GLY A 84 19.50 -8.52 -3.05
N MET A 85 18.18 -8.41 -3.34
CA MET A 85 17.11 -9.22 -2.76
C MET A 85 16.39 -10.08 -3.83
N PRO A 86 17.09 -10.98 -4.57
CA PRO A 86 16.49 -11.72 -5.68
C PRO A 86 15.41 -12.73 -5.24
N ASP A 87 15.50 -13.21 -3.99
CA ASP A 87 14.67 -14.30 -3.48
C ASP A 87 13.43 -13.78 -2.72
N VAL A 88 13.04 -12.50 -2.93
CA VAL A 88 11.79 -11.96 -2.38
C VAL A 88 10.59 -12.67 -3.00
N GLU A 89 9.72 -13.18 -2.15
CA GLU A 89 8.42 -13.73 -2.51
C GLU A 89 7.32 -12.70 -2.20
N VAL A 90 6.43 -12.47 -3.18
CA VAL A 90 5.25 -11.61 -3.00
C VAL A 90 4.02 -12.51 -3.07
N GLN A 91 3.36 -12.72 -1.92
CA GLN A 91 2.37 -13.79 -1.71
C GLN A 91 0.96 -13.21 -1.51
N LYS A 92 0.00 -13.67 -2.33
CA LYS A 92 -1.40 -13.29 -2.18
C LYS A 92 -1.97 -13.83 -0.88
N GLN A 93 -2.62 -12.95 -0.12
CA GLN A 93 -3.36 -13.28 1.09
C GLN A 93 -4.86 -13.28 0.81
N ALA A 94 -5.60 -14.19 1.44
CA ALA A 94 -7.03 -14.33 1.21
C ALA A 94 -7.87 -13.21 1.84
N SER A 95 -7.41 -12.64 2.94
CA SER A 95 -8.07 -11.56 3.69
C SER A 95 -7.08 -10.81 4.58
N TRP A 96 -7.49 -9.65 5.10
CA TRP A 96 -6.68 -8.91 6.08
C TRP A 96 -6.51 -9.67 7.40
N GLY A 97 -7.50 -10.49 7.78
CA GLY A 97 -7.37 -11.41 8.92
C GLY A 97 -6.25 -12.42 8.69
N THR A 98 -6.20 -13.05 7.51
CA THR A 98 -5.12 -13.97 7.12
C THR A 98 -3.76 -13.25 7.07
N THR A 99 -3.73 -12.00 6.54
CA THR A 99 -2.50 -11.20 6.54
C THR A 99 -1.99 -10.96 7.96
N ARG A 100 -2.87 -10.57 8.90
CA ARG A 100 -2.55 -10.41 10.31
C ARG A 100 -1.98 -11.69 10.91
N ASP A 101 -2.65 -12.82 10.72
CA ASP A 101 -2.26 -14.09 11.31
C ASP A 101 -0.89 -14.56 10.77
N ASN A 102 -0.64 -14.40 9.47
CA ASN A 102 0.63 -14.71 8.84
C ASN A 102 1.76 -13.76 9.26
N LEU A 103 1.47 -12.48 9.56
CA LEU A 103 2.43 -11.55 10.16
C LEU A 103 2.76 -11.94 11.61
N VAL A 104 1.78 -12.40 12.38
CA VAL A 104 2.03 -12.90 13.75
C VAL A 104 2.93 -14.13 13.71
N LEU A 105 2.70 -15.08 12.78
CA LEU A 105 3.52 -16.27 12.60
C LEU A 105 4.95 -15.93 12.14
N GLY A 106 5.10 -14.99 11.21
CA GLY A 106 6.38 -14.70 10.56
C GLY A 106 6.86 -15.80 9.60
N SER A 107 7.82 -15.49 8.74
CA SER A 107 8.34 -16.47 7.77
C SER A 107 8.96 -17.70 8.41
N GLU A 108 9.49 -17.57 9.62
CA GLU A 108 10.04 -18.69 10.42
C GLU A 108 8.94 -19.67 10.85
N GLY A 109 7.70 -19.19 11.03
CA GLY A 109 6.50 -19.99 11.33
C GLY A 109 5.62 -20.29 10.10
N ASN A 110 6.17 -20.24 8.88
CA ASN A 110 5.47 -20.37 7.61
C ASN A 110 4.48 -19.21 7.31
N GLY A 111 4.60 -18.08 7.99
CA GLY A 111 3.91 -16.84 7.70
C GLY A 111 4.72 -15.91 6.79
N ILE A 112 4.58 -14.61 7.01
CA ILE A 112 5.20 -13.55 6.21
C ILE A 112 5.99 -12.56 7.09
N ASP A 113 7.00 -11.89 6.48
CA ASP A 113 7.87 -10.92 7.17
C ASP A 113 7.33 -9.49 7.10
N GLY A 114 6.55 -9.20 6.09
CA GLY A 114 5.95 -7.89 5.85
C GLY A 114 4.81 -7.96 4.86
N ALA A 115 4.15 -6.83 4.63
CA ALA A 115 3.01 -6.78 3.72
C ALA A 115 2.72 -5.36 3.21
N HIS A 116 2.05 -5.30 2.06
CA HIS A 116 1.10 -4.26 1.76
C HIS A 116 -0.05 -4.38 2.75
N ILE A 117 -0.29 -3.37 3.59
CA ILE A 117 -1.19 -3.47 4.73
C ILE A 117 -1.99 -2.18 4.97
N LEU A 118 -3.21 -2.31 5.49
CA LEU A 118 -4.01 -1.17 5.95
C LEU A 118 -3.24 -0.40 7.03
N THR A 119 -3.08 0.89 6.88
CA THR A 119 -2.23 1.71 7.76
C THR A 119 -2.51 1.56 9.26
N PRO A 120 -3.75 1.44 9.76
CA PRO A 120 -3.99 1.21 11.20
C PRO A 120 -3.54 -0.18 11.69
N MET A 121 -3.50 -1.19 10.84
CA MET A 121 -3.24 -2.56 11.28
C MET A 121 -1.89 -2.79 11.98
N PRO A 122 -0.76 -2.22 11.56
CA PRO A 122 0.50 -2.34 12.31
C PRO A 122 0.39 -1.86 13.76
N TYR A 123 -0.41 -0.82 14.04
CA TYR A 123 -0.68 -0.34 15.40
C TYR A 123 -1.55 -1.30 16.18
N LEU A 124 -2.64 -1.80 15.57
CA LEU A 124 -3.55 -2.76 16.18
C LEU A 124 -2.85 -4.10 16.48
N ILE A 125 -1.96 -4.55 15.58
CA ILE A 125 -1.15 -5.77 15.77
C ILE A 125 -0.09 -5.54 16.86
N SER A 126 0.61 -4.39 16.83
CA SER A 126 1.65 -4.07 17.82
C SER A 126 1.09 -3.87 19.22
N SER A 127 -0.14 -3.39 19.35
CA SER A 127 -0.82 -3.25 20.65
C SER A 127 -1.53 -4.53 21.12
N GLY A 128 -1.60 -5.56 20.30
CA GLY A 128 -2.32 -6.79 20.60
C GLY A 128 -3.85 -6.71 20.44
N LYS A 129 -4.40 -5.56 20.04
CA LYS A 129 -5.87 -5.35 19.98
C LYS A 129 -6.61 -6.25 18.99
N VAL A 130 -5.89 -6.79 17.99
CA VAL A 130 -6.49 -7.65 16.94
C VAL A 130 -5.79 -9.01 16.82
N THR A 131 -4.83 -9.30 17.68
CA THR A 131 -4.11 -10.59 17.69
C THR A 131 -4.79 -11.59 18.63
N GLN A 132 -4.54 -12.88 18.40
CA GLN A 132 -5.06 -13.93 19.27
C GLN A 132 -4.55 -13.74 20.70
N ASN A 133 -5.43 -13.89 21.70
CA ASN A 133 -5.15 -13.70 23.12
C ASN A 133 -4.55 -12.32 23.46
N ASN A 134 -4.76 -11.32 22.61
CA ASN A 134 -4.22 -9.97 22.77
C ASN A 134 -2.68 -9.90 22.91
N VAL A 135 -1.96 -10.86 22.30
CA VAL A 135 -0.50 -10.88 22.36
C VAL A 135 0.08 -9.86 21.38
N PRO A 136 0.82 -8.83 21.85
CA PRO A 136 1.45 -7.85 20.97
C PRO A 136 2.46 -8.49 20.04
N THR A 137 2.42 -8.14 18.76
CA THR A 137 3.43 -8.50 17.77
C THR A 137 4.02 -7.21 17.20
N PRO A 138 5.24 -6.81 17.57
CA PRO A 138 5.82 -5.56 17.14
C PRO A 138 5.95 -5.46 15.61
N MET A 139 5.43 -4.37 15.06
CA MET A 139 5.45 -4.05 13.64
C MET A 139 6.13 -2.69 13.42
N TYR A 140 6.69 -2.50 12.23
CA TYR A 140 7.18 -1.22 11.74
C TYR A 140 6.45 -0.83 10.47
N ILE A 141 6.17 0.47 10.32
CA ILE A 141 5.75 1.09 9.06
C ILE A 141 6.98 1.75 8.45
N LEU A 142 7.44 1.23 7.31
CA LEU A 142 8.63 1.73 6.63
C LEU A 142 8.32 2.80 5.59
N ALA A 143 7.14 2.74 4.96
CA ALA A 143 6.65 3.72 3.99
C ALA A 143 5.12 3.69 3.93
N ARG A 144 4.51 4.77 3.40
CA ARG A 144 3.17 4.68 2.79
C ARG A 144 3.33 4.09 1.39
N LEU A 145 2.35 3.33 0.94
CA LEU A 145 2.35 2.81 -0.42
C LEU A 145 1.63 3.74 -1.39
N ASN A 146 0.61 4.46 -0.90
CA ASN A 146 -0.20 5.37 -1.71
C ASN A 146 -0.98 6.40 -0.90
N LEU A 147 -1.42 7.45 -1.60
CA LEU A 147 -2.51 8.34 -1.20
C LEU A 147 -3.73 8.07 -2.08
N ASN A 148 -4.93 8.29 -1.57
CA ASN A 148 -6.21 8.07 -2.27
C ASN A 148 -6.41 6.61 -2.75
N GLY A 149 -7.28 6.39 -3.72
CA GLY A 149 -7.44 5.11 -4.44
C GLY A 149 -8.53 4.20 -3.91
N GLN A 150 -9.26 4.60 -2.86
CA GLN A 150 -10.43 3.87 -2.37
C GLN A 150 -11.70 4.52 -2.87
N CYS A 151 -12.79 3.74 -2.91
CA CYS A 151 -14.12 4.27 -3.17
C CYS A 151 -15.14 3.68 -2.20
N ILE A 152 -16.24 4.41 -2.03
CA ILE A 152 -17.46 3.88 -1.44
C ILE A 152 -18.45 3.66 -2.57
N SER A 153 -18.93 2.43 -2.71
CA SER A 153 -19.90 2.03 -3.71
C SER A 153 -21.19 1.54 -3.06
N VAL A 154 -22.29 1.76 -3.75
CA VAL A 154 -23.64 1.37 -3.31
C VAL A 154 -24.35 0.52 -4.35
N GLY A 155 -25.31 -0.27 -3.91
CA GLY A 155 -26.08 -1.18 -4.77
C GLY A 155 -26.93 -0.43 -5.80
N LYS A 156 -27.19 -1.11 -6.94
CA LYS A 156 -28.00 -0.56 -8.05
C LYS A 156 -29.40 -0.14 -7.62
N GLU A 157 -29.97 -0.77 -6.58
CA GLU A 157 -31.30 -0.41 -6.05
C GLU A 157 -31.39 1.06 -5.59
N TYR A 158 -30.25 1.73 -5.35
CA TYR A 158 -30.16 3.13 -4.96
C TYR A 158 -29.79 4.07 -6.11
N ALA A 159 -29.77 3.60 -7.36
CA ALA A 159 -29.27 4.38 -8.51
C ALA A 159 -30.03 5.69 -8.72
N ASP A 160 -31.37 5.65 -8.58
CA ASP A 160 -32.22 6.84 -8.75
C ASP A 160 -31.97 7.93 -7.70
N LEU A 161 -31.42 7.55 -6.54
CA LEU A 161 -31.10 8.47 -5.45
C LEU A 161 -29.76 9.21 -5.70
N LYS A 162 -28.91 8.72 -6.59
CA LYS A 162 -27.60 9.28 -6.93
C LYS A 162 -26.79 9.63 -5.68
N ILE A 163 -26.73 8.68 -4.71
CA ILE A 163 -26.01 8.86 -3.46
C ILE A 163 -24.57 9.30 -3.75
N GLY A 164 -24.10 10.29 -2.99
CA GLY A 164 -22.76 10.85 -3.09
C GLY A 164 -22.22 11.21 -1.70
N LEU A 165 -21.58 12.37 -1.58
CA LEU A 165 -21.11 12.91 -0.29
C LEU A 165 -22.28 13.14 0.68
N ASP A 166 -23.41 13.65 0.17
CA ASP A 166 -24.64 13.75 0.95
C ASP A 166 -25.29 12.37 1.11
N THR A 167 -25.37 11.89 2.34
CA THR A 167 -25.98 10.59 2.71
C THR A 167 -27.44 10.71 3.12
N ALA A 168 -28.05 11.90 3.15
CA ALA A 168 -29.45 12.07 3.58
C ALA A 168 -30.44 11.22 2.77
N PRO A 169 -30.37 11.15 1.43
CA PRO A 169 -31.24 10.25 0.66
C PRO A 169 -31.00 8.78 0.97
N PHE A 170 -29.75 8.39 1.27
CA PHE A 170 -29.40 7.02 1.63
C PHE A 170 -30.01 6.65 2.99
N LYS A 171 -29.92 7.55 3.98
CA LYS A 171 -30.52 7.35 5.31
C LYS A 171 -32.01 7.04 5.20
N VAL A 172 -32.76 7.85 4.47
CA VAL A 172 -34.21 7.64 4.27
C VAL A 172 -34.49 6.29 3.60
N ALA A 173 -33.70 5.90 2.60
CA ALA A 173 -33.85 4.63 1.92
C ALA A 173 -33.55 3.44 2.84
N LEU A 174 -32.50 3.52 3.67
CA LEU A 174 -32.16 2.49 4.64
C LEU A 174 -33.27 2.33 5.71
N GLU A 175 -33.78 3.44 6.26
CA GLU A 175 -34.88 3.44 7.21
C GLU A 175 -36.14 2.77 6.64
N LYS A 176 -36.51 3.10 5.38
CA LYS A 176 -37.61 2.46 4.67
C LYS A 176 -37.38 0.97 4.46
N LYS A 177 -36.18 0.56 4.11
CA LYS A 177 -35.80 -0.85 3.93
C LYS A 177 -35.91 -1.62 5.24
N LYS A 178 -35.40 -1.05 6.36
CA LYS A 178 -35.54 -1.63 7.71
C LYS A 178 -37.01 -1.75 8.13
N ALA A 179 -37.82 -0.73 7.88
CA ALA A 179 -39.26 -0.75 8.18
C ALA A 179 -40.01 -1.85 7.40
N SER A 180 -39.50 -2.32 6.27
CA SER A 180 -40.02 -3.46 5.53
C SER A 180 -39.52 -4.83 6.03
N GLY A 181 -38.83 -4.87 7.18
CA GLY A 181 -38.30 -6.09 7.79
C GLY A 181 -37.00 -6.61 7.15
N LYS A 182 -36.35 -5.82 6.28
CA LYS A 182 -35.08 -6.22 5.63
C LYS A 182 -33.89 -5.69 6.41
N SER A 183 -32.80 -6.46 6.45
CA SER A 183 -31.52 -5.98 6.99
C SER A 183 -30.87 -4.97 6.06
N VAL A 184 -30.12 -4.03 6.62
CA VAL A 184 -29.29 -3.07 5.90
C VAL A 184 -27.85 -3.22 6.36
N LYS A 185 -26.91 -3.33 5.41
CA LYS A 185 -25.52 -3.68 5.70
C LYS A 185 -24.53 -2.83 4.90
N ALA A 186 -23.47 -2.39 5.56
CA ALA A 186 -22.32 -1.76 4.93
C ALA A 186 -21.08 -2.65 5.13
N ALA A 187 -20.39 -2.99 4.03
CA ALA A 187 -19.23 -3.85 4.11
C ALA A 187 -17.92 -3.05 4.15
N MET A 188 -17.02 -3.52 4.96
CA MET A 188 -15.61 -3.10 5.04
C MET A 188 -14.73 -4.35 5.03
N THR A 189 -13.41 -4.19 5.04
CA THR A 189 -12.50 -5.33 4.84
C THR A 189 -11.82 -5.80 6.11
N PHE A 190 -11.73 -4.94 7.12
CA PHE A 190 -11.13 -5.25 8.42
C PHE A 190 -11.56 -4.21 9.46
N PRO A 191 -12.05 -4.61 10.66
CA PRO A 191 -12.47 -3.68 11.72
C PRO A 191 -11.30 -2.82 12.24
N GLY A 192 -11.47 -1.50 12.24
CA GLY A 192 -10.43 -0.53 12.56
C GLY A 192 -9.40 -0.33 11.44
N GLY A 193 -9.58 -0.96 10.27
CA GLY A 193 -8.76 -0.68 9.09
C GLY A 193 -9.27 0.52 8.30
N THR A 194 -8.48 1.00 7.32
CA THR A 194 -8.81 2.21 6.56
C THR A 194 -10.21 2.16 5.93
N HIS A 195 -10.61 1.04 5.31
CA HIS A 195 -11.92 0.91 4.68
C HIS A 195 -13.09 1.01 5.70
N ASP A 196 -12.90 0.50 6.93
CA ASP A 196 -13.86 0.63 8.02
C ASP A 196 -13.98 2.10 8.44
N LEU A 197 -12.83 2.76 8.62
CA LEU A 197 -12.81 4.15 9.06
C LEU A 197 -13.43 5.09 8.00
N TRP A 198 -13.18 4.87 6.69
CA TRP A 198 -13.78 5.69 5.63
C TRP A 198 -15.28 5.54 5.55
N ILE A 199 -15.80 4.31 5.54
CA ILE A 199 -17.25 4.11 5.43
C ILE A 199 -17.98 4.59 6.68
N ARG A 200 -17.42 4.38 7.88
CA ARG A 200 -17.94 4.89 9.14
C ARG A 200 -17.95 6.41 9.17
N TYR A 201 -16.88 7.06 8.70
CA TYR A 201 -16.80 8.51 8.63
C TYR A 201 -17.90 9.08 7.74
N TRP A 202 -18.04 8.55 6.51
CA TRP A 202 -19.06 8.97 5.55
C TRP A 202 -20.48 8.79 6.09
N LEU A 203 -20.82 7.63 6.64
CA LEU A 203 -22.13 7.36 7.23
C LEU A 203 -22.41 8.31 8.40
N ALA A 204 -21.47 8.46 9.32
CA ALA A 204 -21.62 9.28 10.52
C ALA A 204 -21.74 10.78 10.21
N ALA A 205 -21.04 11.29 9.21
CA ALA A 205 -21.16 12.68 8.77
C ALA A 205 -22.57 13.01 8.29
N GLY A 206 -23.28 12.05 7.67
CA GLY A 206 -24.68 12.18 7.28
C GLY A 206 -25.69 11.75 8.34
N GLY A 207 -25.24 11.52 9.58
CA GLY A 207 -26.11 11.18 10.70
C GLY A 207 -26.63 9.74 10.68
N ILE A 208 -25.94 8.81 9.98
CA ILE A 208 -26.18 7.37 10.03
C ILE A 208 -25.20 6.77 11.03
N ASP A 209 -25.68 6.21 12.14
CA ASP A 209 -24.82 5.54 13.10
C ASP A 209 -24.43 4.15 12.59
N PRO A 210 -23.12 3.92 12.29
CA PRO A 210 -22.68 2.67 11.67
C PRO A 210 -22.75 1.43 12.55
N ASP A 211 -23.14 1.57 13.83
CA ASP A 211 -23.33 0.46 14.75
C ASP A 211 -24.80 0.28 15.19
N LYS A 212 -25.69 1.25 14.87
CA LYS A 212 -27.11 1.22 15.26
C LYS A 212 -28.07 1.23 14.07
N ASP A 213 -27.74 2.07 13.08
CA ASP A 213 -28.64 2.30 11.96
C ASP A 213 -28.39 1.33 10.82
N ILE A 214 -27.14 0.82 10.69
CA ILE A 214 -26.72 -0.14 9.67
C ILE A 214 -25.74 -1.13 10.29
N GLU A 215 -25.81 -2.40 9.88
CA GLU A 215 -24.85 -3.41 10.30
C GLU A 215 -23.56 -3.30 9.49
N THR A 216 -22.41 -3.14 10.14
CA THR A 216 -21.12 -3.21 9.47
C THR A 216 -20.61 -4.64 9.41
N ILE A 217 -20.31 -5.15 8.21
CA ILE A 217 -19.86 -6.53 7.98
C ILE A 217 -18.48 -6.58 7.34
N VAL A 218 -17.74 -7.66 7.63
CA VAL A 218 -16.42 -7.90 7.03
C VAL A 218 -16.55 -8.74 5.78
N VAL A 219 -16.10 -8.21 4.63
CA VAL A 219 -16.06 -8.93 3.37
C VAL A 219 -14.67 -8.77 2.74
N PRO A 220 -13.99 -9.88 2.37
CA PRO A 220 -12.72 -9.79 1.65
C PRO A 220 -12.87 -9.03 0.32
N PRO A 221 -11.89 -8.21 -0.09
CA PRO A 221 -11.99 -7.39 -1.29
C PRO A 221 -12.47 -8.14 -2.54
N ALA A 222 -11.88 -9.27 -2.87
CA ALA A 222 -12.24 -10.06 -4.05
C ALA A 222 -13.67 -10.64 -4.01
N GLN A 223 -14.36 -10.55 -2.89
CA GLN A 223 -15.75 -11.03 -2.73
C GLN A 223 -16.77 -9.88 -2.74
N MET A 224 -16.36 -8.61 -2.78
CA MET A 224 -17.26 -7.46 -2.67
C MET A 224 -18.32 -7.47 -3.77
N VAL A 225 -17.91 -7.60 -5.03
CA VAL A 225 -18.82 -7.56 -6.18
C VAL A 225 -19.84 -8.71 -6.14
N ALA A 226 -19.38 -9.94 -5.84
CA ALA A 226 -20.25 -11.11 -5.75
C ALA A 226 -21.28 -10.98 -4.61
N ASN A 227 -20.87 -10.49 -3.45
CA ASN A 227 -21.77 -10.26 -2.31
C ASN A 227 -22.78 -9.15 -2.61
N MET A 228 -22.38 -8.05 -3.24
CA MET A 228 -23.31 -7.00 -3.66
C MET A 228 -24.33 -7.54 -4.67
N LYS A 229 -23.88 -8.35 -5.63
CA LYS A 229 -24.75 -8.96 -6.67
C LYS A 229 -25.89 -9.80 -6.09
N VAL A 230 -25.62 -10.54 -5.01
CA VAL A 230 -26.64 -11.36 -4.36
C VAL A 230 -27.41 -10.62 -3.26
N GLY A 231 -27.18 -9.31 -3.09
CA GLY A 231 -27.95 -8.45 -2.20
C GLY A 231 -27.62 -8.63 -0.71
N THR A 232 -26.44 -9.12 -0.35
CA THR A 232 -26.05 -9.30 1.05
C THR A 232 -25.62 -8.00 1.74
N MET A 233 -25.45 -6.91 0.99
CA MET A 233 -25.06 -5.60 1.51
C MET A 233 -25.58 -4.47 0.62
N ASP A 234 -25.67 -3.27 1.20
CA ASP A 234 -26.21 -2.05 0.56
C ASP A 234 -25.09 -1.14 0.07
N ALA A 235 -23.97 -1.13 0.78
CA ALA A 235 -22.79 -0.33 0.48
C ALA A 235 -21.51 -1.08 0.87
N PHE A 236 -20.39 -0.66 0.28
CA PHE A 236 -19.06 -1.10 0.73
C PHE A 236 -18.00 -0.04 0.48
N CYS A 237 -16.93 -0.12 1.26
CA CYS A 237 -15.68 0.63 1.00
C CYS A 237 -14.54 -0.34 0.70
N VAL A 238 -13.86 -0.11 -0.42
CA VAL A 238 -12.70 -0.92 -0.84
C VAL A 238 -11.87 -0.15 -1.87
N CYS A 239 -10.59 -0.55 -2.05
CA CYS A 239 -9.75 -0.08 -3.15
C CYS A 239 -10.17 -0.71 -4.50
N GLU A 240 -9.70 -0.11 -5.59
CA GLU A 240 -9.85 -0.68 -6.94
C GLU A 240 -9.11 -2.05 -7.05
N PRO A 241 -9.59 -2.93 -7.93
CA PRO A 241 -10.49 -2.69 -9.08
C PRO A 241 -11.98 -2.97 -8.81
N TRP A 242 -12.35 -3.32 -7.60
CA TRP A 242 -13.68 -3.88 -7.31
C TRP A 242 -14.82 -2.89 -7.51
N ASN A 243 -14.57 -1.59 -7.38
CA ASN A 243 -15.58 -0.55 -7.63
C ASN A 243 -15.84 -0.39 -9.13
N LEU A 244 -14.80 -0.38 -9.97
CA LEU A 244 -14.97 -0.30 -11.42
C LEU A 244 -15.61 -1.58 -11.96
N GLN A 245 -15.21 -2.74 -11.46
CA GLN A 245 -15.82 -4.03 -11.82
C GLN A 245 -17.31 -4.08 -11.46
N LEU A 246 -17.70 -3.51 -10.32
CA LEU A 246 -19.12 -3.40 -9.92
C LEU A 246 -19.93 -2.63 -10.96
N ILE A 247 -19.38 -1.52 -11.48
CA ILE A 247 -20.00 -0.69 -12.50
C ILE A 247 -20.11 -1.44 -13.83
N HIS A 248 -19.01 -2.04 -14.29
CA HIS A 248 -18.98 -2.82 -15.55
C HIS A 248 -19.97 -3.97 -15.53
N GLN A 249 -20.19 -4.60 -14.37
CA GLN A 249 -21.19 -5.65 -14.22
C GLN A 249 -22.60 -5.13 -13.97
N ASN A 250 -22.81 -3.80 -13.93
CA ASN A 250 -24.12 -3.17 -13.72
C ASN A 250 -24.81 -3.62 -12.41
N ILE A 251 -24.02 -3.83 -11.34
CA ILE A 251 -24.49 -4.29 -10.03
C ILE A 251 -24.71 -3.12 -9.06
N GLY A 252 -23.95 -2.04 -9.23
CA GLY A 252 -24.00 -0.86 -8.40
C GLY A 252 -23.22 0.30 -9.05
N TYR A 253 -22.94 1.32 -8.28
CA TYR A 253 -22.19 2.49 -8.71
C TYR A 253 -21.30 3.02 -7.60
N THR A 254 -20.27 3.79 -7.95
CA THR A 254 -19.44 4.52 -7.00
C THR A 254 -20.18 5.75 -6.51
N ALA A 255 -20.49 5.80 -5.21
CA ALA A 255 -21.08 6.99 -4.59
C ALA A 255 -20.06 8.13 -4.52
N LEU A 256 -18.84 7.80 -4.11
CA LEU A 256 -17.74 8.76 -4.01
C LEU A 256 -16.38 8.04 -4.01
N THR A 257 -15.33 8.78 -4.34
CA THR A 257 -13.95 8.40 -4.00
C THR A 257 -13.61 8.90 -2.60
N THR A 258 -12.81 8.15 -1.85
CA THR A 258 -12.40 8.59 -0.50
C THR A 258 -11.54 9.86 -0.51
N GLY A 259 -10.90 10.18 -1.66
CA GLY A 259 -10.25 11.47 -1.88
C GLY A 259 -11.21 12.66 -1.85
N GLU A 260 -12.52 12.44 -2.09
CA GLU A 260 -13.55 13.47 -1.92
C GLU A 260 -13.91 13.67 -0.43
N LEU A 261 -13.65 12.68 0.44
CA LEU A 261 -13.80 12.84 1.90
C LEU A 261 -12.64 13.64 2.49
N TRP A 262 -11.43 13.30 2.07
CA TRP A 262 -10.19 13.93 2.50
C TRP A 262 -9.17 13.87 1.36
N ASP A 263 -8.89 15.01 0.73
CA ASP A 263 -7.98 15.08 -0.41
C ASP A 263 -6.56 14.62 -0.02
N LYS A 264 -5.97 13.74 -0.86
CA LYS A 264 -4.65 13.17 -0.64
C LYS A 264 -4.50 12.45 0.71
N HIS A 265 -5.56 11.79 1.16
CA HIS A 265 -5.49 11.00 2.39
C HIS A 265 -4.50 9.84 2.27
N PRO A 266 -3.81 9.47 3.38
CA PRO A 266 -2.95 8.29 3.41
C PRO A 266 -3.78 7.01 3.34
N GLU A 267 -3.21 5.95 2.76
CA GLU A 267 -3.92 4.69 2.64
C GLU A 267 -3.12 3.49 3.10
N LYS A 268 -2.44 2.78 2.19
CA LYS A 268 -1.71 1.56 2.58
C LYS A 268 -0.29 1.88 3.03
N SER A 269 0.23 0.99 3.84
CA SER A 269 1.61 1.04 4.29
C SER A 269 2.40 -0.17 3.82
N PHE A 270 3.70 0.00 3.65
CA PHE A 270 4.66 -1.08 3.65
C PHE A 270 5.01 -1.38 5.10
N GLY A 271 4.29 -2.35 5.66
CA GLY A 271 4.46 -2.81 7.05
C GLY A 271 5.37 -4.03 7.12
N MET A 272 6.29 -4.03 8.08
CA MET A 272 7.21 -5.14 8.31
C MET A 272 7.17 -5.56 9.79
N ARG A 273 7.40 -6.84 10.06
CA ARG A 273 7.67 -7.30 11.42
C ARG A 273 8.94 -6.64 11.95
N ALA A 274 8.86 -6.05 13.16
CA ALA A 274 10.03 -5.46 13.80
C ALA A 274 11.19 -6.47 13.93
N ALA A 275 10.88 -7.72 14.27
CA ALA A 275 11.88 -8.79 14.39
C ALA A 275 12.69 -9.03 13.10
N TYR A 276 12.06 -8.90 11.90
CA TYR A 276 12.80 -9.01 10.65
C TYR A 276 13.69 -7.79 10.42
N VAL A 277 13.16 -6.58 10.61
CA VAL A 277 13.89 -5.33 10.38
C VAL A 277 15.09 -5.20 11.31
N ASP A 278 14.91 -5.51 12.59
CA ASP A 278 15.96 -5.41 13.59
C ASP A 278 17.05 -6.46 13.39
N LYS A 279 16.68 -7.67 12.94
CA LYS A 279 17.62 -8.76 12.65
C LYS A 279 18.38 -8.55 11.34
N TYR A 280 17.74 -7.95 10.33
CA TYR A 280 18.28 -7.80 8.98
C TYR A 280 18.16 -6.35 8.47
N PRO A 281 18.80 -5.37 9.11
CA PRO A 281 18.59 -3.95 8.81
C PRO A 281 19.01 -3.55 7.39
N LYS A 282 20.04 -4.16 6.80
CA LYS A 282 20.44 -3.89 5.42
C LYS A 282 19.44 -4.49 4.42
N ALA A 283 18.91 -5.68 4.70
CA ALA A 283 17.88 -6.30 3.87
C ALA A 283 16.58 -5.48 3.95
N ALA A 284 16.17 -5.02 5.13
CA ALA A 284 15.01 -4.15 5.30
C ALA A 284 15.16 -2.82 4.53
N LYS A 285 16.34 -2.20 4.58
CA LYS A 285 16.65 -1.00 3.79
C LYS A 285 16.61 -1.29 2.29
N ALA A 286 17.16 -2.40 1.83
CA ALA A 286 17.13 -2.83 0.42
C ALA A 286 15.70 -3.03 -0.08
N LEU A 287 14.84 -3.69 0.72
CA LEU A 287 13.42 -3.85 0.42
C LEU A 287 12.71 -2.51 0.32
N LEU A 288 12.96 -1.61 1.28
CA LEU A 288 12.38 -0.27 1.29
C LEU A 288 12.78 0.53 0.06
N MET A 289 14.07 0.54 -0.30
CA MET A 289 14.56 1.22 -1.50
C MET A 289 13.91 0.64 -2.78
N ALA A 290 13.75 -0.67 -2.86
CA ALA A 290 13.09 -1.32 -3.99
C ALA A 290 11.60 -0.91 -4.10
N VAL A 291 10.90 -0.84 -2.98
CA VAL A 291 9.49 -0.39 -2.94
C VAL A 291 9.38 1.08 -3.33
N MET A 292 10.26 1.95 -2.81
CA MET A 292 10.29 3.38 -3.14
C MET A 292 10.57 3.61 -4.63
N GLU A 293 11.53 2.90 -5.23
CA GLU A 293 11.79 2.98 -6.68
C GLU A 293 10.58 2.52 -7.49
N ALA A 294 9.93 1.43 -7.08
CA ALA A 294 8.71 0.96 -7.72
C ALA A 294 7.56 1.97 -7.60
N GLN A 295 7.44 2.69 -6.47
CA GLN A 295 6.48 3.78 -6.31
C GLN A 295 6.75 4.93 -7.28
N GLN A 296 8.02 5.35 -7.41
CA GLN A 296 8.44 6.36 -8.39
C GLN A 296 8.10 5.93 -9.82
N TRP A 297 8.27 4.63 -10.12
CA TRP A 297 7.92 4.08 -11.42
C TRP A 297 6.40 4.08 -11.66
N CYS A 298 5.60 3.62 -10.68
CA CYS A 298 4.14 3.60 -10.75
C CYS A 298 3.53 5.02 -10.82
N GLU A 299 4.19 6.03 -10.26
CA GLU A 299 3.71 7.42 -10.28
C GLU A 299 3.67 8.00 -11.68
N LYS A 300 4.58 7.62 -12.56
CA LYS A 300 4.69 8.16 -13.91
C LYS A 300 3.49 7.78 -14.76
N MET A 301 2.84 8.78 -15.38
CA MET A 301 1.64 8.56 -16.19
C MET A 301 1.88 7.64 -17.39
N GLU A 302 3.07 7.72 -17.99
CA GLU A 302 3.48 6.83 -19.09
C GLU A 302 3.55 5.35 -18.69
N ASN A 303 3.69 5.05 -17.40
CA ASN A 303 3.78 3.70 -16.87
C ASN A 303 2.43 3.16 -16.34
N ARG A 304 1.39 4.00 -16.27
CA ARG A 304 0.10 3.62 -15.65
C ARG A 304 -0.61 2.49 -16.38
N GLU A 305 -0.49 2.44 -17.71
CA GLU A 305 -1.07 1.36 -18.52
C GLU A 305 -0.35 0.02 -18.28
N GLU A 306 0.99 0.04 -18.24
CA GLU A 306 1.78 -1.15 -17.88
C GLU A 306 1.50 -1.57 -16.42
N THR A 307 1.36 -0.62 -15.50
CA THR A 307 0.97 -0.90 -14.11
C THR A 307 -0.38 -1.62 -14.04
N ALA A 308 -1.38 -1.15 -14.80
CA ALA A 308 -2.69 -1.80 -14.88
C ALA A 308 -2.60 -3.21 -15.44
N ALA A 309 -1.82 -3.40 -16.53
CA ALA A 309 -1.59 -4.71 -17.13
C ALA A 309 -0.87 -5.68 -16.16
N ILE A 310 0.09 -5.20 -15.38
CA ILE A 310 0.74 -6.00 -14.32
C ILE A 310 -0.30 -6.39 -13.27
N CYS A 311 -1.05 -5.44 -12.73
CA CYS A 311 -2.06 -5.70 -11.71
C CYS A 311 -3.09 -6.74 -12.13
N ALA A 312 -3.55 -6.70 -13.39
CA ALA A 312 -4.56 -7.60 -13.93
C ALA A 312 -4.12 -9.06 -14.05
N LYS A 313 -2.80 -9.35 -14.07
CA LYS A 313 -2.27 -10.71 -14.22
C LYS A 313 -2.83 -11.69 -13.18
N ARG A 314 -2.94 -12.97 -13.60
CA ARG A 314 -3.49 -14.06 -12.77
C ARG A 314 -2.80 -14.22 -11.40
N GLN A 315 -1.47 -14.06 -11.34
CA GLN A 315 -0.71 -14.18 -10.10
C GLN A 315 -0.97 -13.02 -9.13
N TRP A 316 -1.43 -11.88 -9.62
CA TRP A 316 -1.69 -10.68 -8.81
C TRP A 316 -3.17 -10.55 -8.48
N ILE A 317 -3.91 -9.68 -9.15
CA ILE A 317 -5.32 -9.46 -8.82
C ILE A 317 -6.22 -10.50 -9.51
N ASN A 318 -5.93 -10.84 -10.77
CA ASN A 318 -6.69 -11.78 -11.61
C ASN A 318 -8.07 -11.25 -11.98
N VAL A 319 -8.06 -10.11 -12.67
CA VAL A 319 -9.27 -9.45 -13.22
C VAL A 319 -9.03 -9.07 -14.69
N PRO A 320 -10.07 -8.79 -15.48
CA PRO A 320 -9.93 -8.13 -16.76
C PRO A 320 -9.16 -6.81 -16.63
N VAL A 321 -8.27 -6.51 -17.58
CA VAL A 321 -7.43 -5.30 -17.51
C VAL A 321 -8.24 -4.01 -17.60
N GLU A 322 -9.37 -4.04 -18.30
CA GLU A 322 -10.34 -2.95 -18.39
C GLU A 322 -10.93 -2.56 -17.03
N ASP A 323 -11.05 -3.48 -16.08
CA ASP A 323 -11.50 -3.19 -14.72
C ASP A 323 -10.46 -2.38 -13.91
N VAL A 324 -9.22 -2.24 -14.43
CA VAL A 324 -8.12 -1.56 -13.76
C VAL A 324 -7.73 -0.26 -14.44
N THR A 325 -7.71 -0.25 -15.78
CA THR A 325 -6.98 0.75 -16.59
C THR A 325 -7.50 2.16 -16.40
N ASP A 326 -8.80 2.39 -16.51
CA ASP A 326 -9.37 3.73 -16.46
C ASP A 326 -9.07 4.42 -15.11
N ARG A 327 -9.34 3.75 -14.00
CA ARG A 327 -9.07 4.27 -12.65
C ARG A 327 -7.57 4.48 -12.40
N MET A 328 -6.73 3.58 -12.88
CA MET A 328 -5.28 3.70 -12.77
C MET A 328 -4.76 4.93 -13.53
N LYS A 329 -5.36 5.28 -14.65
CA LYS A 329 -5.03 6.44 -15.49
C LYS A 329 -5.74 7.73 -15.06
N GLY A 330 -6.56 7.69 -14.01
CA GLY A 330 -7.23 8.87 -13.46
C GLY A 330 -8.58 9.19 -14.11
N LYS A 331 -9.16 8.28 -14.92
CA LYS A 331 -10.53 8.41 -15.43
C LYS A 331 -11.49 7.70 -14.50
N PHE A 332 -12.45 8.44 -13.98
CA PHE A 332 -13.43 7.95 -13.00
C PHE A 332 -14.84 8.03 -13.55
N ASP A 333 -15.35 6.92 -14.07
CA ASP A 333 -16.77 6.74 -14.29
C ASP A 333 -17.40 6.29 -12.95
N TYR A 334 -18.39 7.02 -12.48
CA TYR A 334 -19.09 6.72 -11.23
C TYR A 334 -20.29 5.76 -11.43
N GLY A 335 -20.63 5.41 -12.68
CA GLY A 335 -21.77 4.57 -13.01
C GLY A 335 -23.14 5.26 -12.88
N THR A 336 -23.15 6.61 -12.74
CA THR A 336 -24.36 7.45 -12.59
C THR A 336 -24.49 8.47 -13.72
N GLY A 337 -23.66 8.36 -14.76
CA GLY A 337 -23.48 9.41 -15.79
C GLY A 337 -22.46 10.48 -15.40
N ARG A 338 -21.96 10.49 -14.16
CA ARG A 338 -20.82 11.31 -13.76
C ARG A 338 -19.53 10.64 -14.21
N VAL A 339 -18.75 11.31 -15.05
CA VAL A 339 -17.41 10.90 -15.47
C VAL A 339 -16.44 12.03 -15.21
N VAL A 340 -15.30 11.75 -14.60
CA VAL A 340 -14.23 12.71 -14.32
C VAL A 340 -12.96 12.21 -14.99
N GLU A 341 -12.52 12.95 -16.01
CA GLU A 341 -11.22 12.73 -16.67
C GLU A 341 -10.11 13.43 -15.86
N ASN A 342 -8.92 12.81 -15.78
CA ASN A 342 -7.77 13.36 -15.04
C ASN A 342 -8.12 13.74 -13.58
N SER A 343 -8.83 12.85 -12.90
CA SER A 343 -9.30 13.09 -11.53
C SER A 343 -8.16 13.50 -10.59
N PRO A 344 -8.31 14.57 -9.80
CA PRO A 344 -7.36 14.92 -8.76
C PRO A 344 -7.28 13.84 -7.66
N GLN A 345 -8.35 13.05 -7.47
CA GLN A 345 -8.42 11.95 -6.49
C GLN A 345 -7.83 10.64 -7.00
N GLN A 346 -7.16 10.64 -8.17
CA GLN A 346 -6.44 9.45 -8.62
C GLN A 346 -5.39 9.00 -7.58
N MET A 347 -5.10 7.71 -7.56
CA MET A 347 -4.08 7.15 -6.67
C MET A 347 -2.71 7.76 -6.97
N ARG A 348 -2.02 8.22 -5.90
CA ARG A 348 -0.65 8.72 -5.92
C ARG A 348 0.26 7.71 -5.25
N PHE A 349 1.39 7.43 -5.88
CA PHE A 349 2.38 6.52 -5.32
C PHE A 349 3.63 7.24 -4.81
N TRP A 350 3.96 8.40 -5.38
CA TRP A 350 5.15 9.17 -5.02
C TRP A 350 4.88 10.67 -4.88
N LYS A 351 4.20 11.27 -5.87
CA LYS A 351 3.86 12.70 -5.87
C LYS A 351 3.08 13.07 -4.60
N ASP A 352 3.17 14.34 -4.21
CA ASP A 352 2.55 14.86 -2.97
C ASP A 352 3.07 14.14 -1.71
N GLN A 353 4.33 13.68 -1.73
CA GLN A 353 4.99 12.98 -0.62
C GLN A 353 4.27 11.67 -0.23
N ALA A 354 3.64 11.00 -1.20
CA ALA A 354 2.79 9.84 -0.97
C ALA A 354 3.49 8.67 -0.28
N SER A 355 4.81 8.52 -0.47
CA SER A 355 5.60 7.45 0.15
C SER A 355 6.00 7.74 1.60
N TYR A 356 6.05 9.02 2.00
CA TYR A 356 6.51 9.39 3.33
C TYR A 356 5.48 9.10 4.42
N PRO A 357 5.87 8.38 5.49
CA PRO A 357 4.94 7.98 6.53
C PRO A 357 4.76 9.07 7.59
N PHE A 358 4.04 10.17 7.26
CA PHE A 358 3.75 11.22 8.23
C PHE A 358 3.11 10.68 9.50
N GLN A 359 3.66 10.98 10.67
CA GLN A 359 3.11 10.58 11.97
C GLN A 359 1.77 11.26 12.27
N SER A 360 1.52 12.46 11.74
CA SER A 360 0.21 13.13 11.86
C SER A 360 -0.92 12.34 11.22
N HIS A 361 -0.65 11.61 10.14
CA HIS A 361 -1.62 10.71 9.51
C HIS A 361 -1.95 9.52 10.40
N ASP A 362 -0.94 8.94 11.03
CA ASP A 362 -1.13 7.83 11.97
C ASP A 362 -1.94 8.26 13.18
N LEU A 363 -1.67 9.47 13.66
CA LEU A 363 -2.40 10.05 14.77
C LEU A 363 -3.89 10.22 14.45
N TRP A 364 -4.24 10.61 13.21
CA TRP A 364 -5.65 10.66 12.81
C TRP A 364 -6.29 9.26 12.81
N PHE A 365 -5.64 8.25 12.24
CA PHE A 365 -6.16 6.88 12.24
C PHE A 365 -6.38 6.33 13.66
N ILE A 366 -5.41 6.53 14.55
CA ILE A 366 -5.55 6.09 15.94
C ILE A 366 -6.66 6.89 16.64
N THR A 367 -6.80 8.18 16.33
CA THR A 367 -7.88 9.02 16.88
C THR A 367 -9.26 8.51 16.41
N GLU A 368 -9.40 8.10 15.14
CA GLU A 368 -10.64 7.46 14.67
C GLU A 368 -10.84 6.08 15.32
N ASP A 369 -9.79 5.30 15.53
CA ASP A 369 -9.91 4.03 16.27
C ASP A 369 -10.32 4.24 17.73
N ILE A 370 -9.89 5.33 18.38
CA ILE A 370 -10.40 5.77 19.68
C ILE A 370 -11.87 6.16 19.54
N ARG A 371 -12.25 6.99 18.55
CA ARG A 371 -13.65 7.38 18.28
C ARG A 371 -14.59 6.17 18.27
N TRP A 372 -14.16 5.08 17.64
CA TRP A 372 -14.95 3.86 17.47
C TRP A 372 -14.71 2.80 18.54
N GLY A 373 -13.99 3.14 19.63
CA GLY A 373 -13.79 2.27 20.80
C GLY A 373 -12.83 1.09 20.56
N LYS A 374 -11.94 1.16 19.54
CA LYS A 374 -10.86 0.17 19.37
C LYS A 374 -9.76 0.38 20.40
N TYR A 375 -9.54 1.63 20.78
CA TYR A 375 -8.70 2.04 21.90
C TYR A 375 -9.52 2.84 22.91
N ASP A 376 -9.09 2.85 24.17
CA ASP A 376 -9.68 3.65 25.21
C ASP A 376 -9.39 5.16 25.00
N ALA A 377 -10.22 6.06 25.55
CA ALA A 377 -10.06 7.51 25.36
C ALA A 377 -8.68 8.05 25.83
N GLY A 378 -8.07 7.41 26.82
CA GLY A 378 -6.74 7.77 27.35
C GLY A 378 -5.58 7.06 26.68
N PHE A 379 -5.78 6.41 25.52
CA PHE A 379 -4.72 5.67 24.85
C PHE A 379 -3.58 6.59 24.40
N ASP A 380 -2.34 6.23 24.72
CA ASP A 380 -1.15 7.00 24.34
C ASP A 380 -0.75 6.74 22.88
N ALA A 381 -1.43 7.44 21.98
CA ALA A 381 -1.20 7.36 20.55
C ALA A 381 0.23 7.77 20.16
N LYS A 382 0.80 8.79 20.83
CA LYS A 382 2.16 9.27 20.48
C LYS A 382 3.22 8.23 20.79
N SER A 383 3.10 7.54 21.90
CA SER A 383 4.04 6.48 22.30
C SER A 383 4.04 5.31 21.31
N ILE A 384 2.88 4.85 20.85
CA ILE A 384 2.84 3.74 19.90
C ILE A 384 3.29 4.18 18.50
N ILE A 385 2.97 5.40 18.06
CA ILE A 385 3.45 5.97 16.80
C ILE A 385 4.98 5.99 16.79
N ALA A 386 5.61 6.51 17.83
CA ALA A 386 7.06 6.55 17.96
C ALA A 386 7.74 5.16 17.89
N LYS A 387 7.03 4.10 18.27
CA LYS A 387 7.54 2.71 18.21
C LYS A 387 7.35 2.05 16.86
N VAL A 388 6.26 2.36 16.15
CA VAL A 388 5.83 1.65 14.95
C VAL A 388 6.21 2.41 13.67
N ASN A 389 6.09 3.73 13.66
CA ASN A 389 6.45 4.54 12.50
C ASN A 389 7.97 4.71 12.41
N ARG A 390 8.55 4.35 11.28
CA ARG A 390 10.00 4.39 11.04
C ARG A 390 10.36 5.35 9.91
N GLU A 391 9.90 6.60 10.03
CA GLU A 391 10.29 7.67 9.10
C GLU A 391 11.81 7.90 9.05
N ASP A 392 12.54 7.53 10.12
CA ASP A 392 13.99 7.54 10.19
C ASP A 392 14.60 6.59 9.12
N LEU A 393 14.08 5.37 9.01
CA LEU A 393 14.53 4.42 8.00
C LEU A 393 14.12 4.86 6.59
N TRP A 394 12.94 5.47 6.43
CA TRP A 394 12.53 6.05 5.15
C TRP A 394 13.49 7.14 4.69
N LYS A 395 13.82 8.09 5.59
CA LYS A 395 14.77 9.20 5.30
C LYS A 395 16.16 8.68 4.93
N ASP A 396 16.63 7.65 5.61
CA ASP A 396 17.91 7.01 5.33
C ASP A 396 17.91 6.30 3.96
N ALA A 397 16.86 5.55 3.64
CA ALA A 397 16.70 4.92 2.33
C ALA A 397 16.53 5.95 1.20
N ALA A 398 15.80 7.04 1.44
CA ALA A 398 15.59 8.12 0.47
C ALA A 398 16.91 8.79 0.07
N LYS A 399 17.84 9.03 1.03
CA LYS A 399 19.17 9.57 0.75
C LYS A 399 19.98 8.64 -0.16
N ASP A 400 19.99 7.35 0.16
CA ASP A 400 20.73 6.35 -0.64
C ASP A 400 20.10 6.13 -2.02
N LEU A 401 18.79 6.31 -2.13
CA LEU A 401 18.06 6.29 -3.40
C LEU A 401 18.31 7.54 -4.25
N GLY A 402 18.91 8.57 -3.68
CA GLY A 402 19.18 9.85 -4.35
C GLY A 402 17.94 10.74 -4.49
N VAL A 403 16.97 10.61 -3.58
CA VAL A 403 15.83 11.52 -3.51
C VAL A 403 16.34 12.92 -3.20
N ALA A 404 15.87 13.91 -3.96
CA ALA A 404 16.30 15.30 -3.74
C ALA A 404 15.95 15.75 -2.32
N ALA A 405 16.88 16.48 -1.68
CA ALA A 405 16.69 16.92 -0.29
C ALA A 405 15.41 17.76 -0.09
N ALA A 406 15.00 18.49 -1.13
CA ALA A 406 13.74 19.26 -1.11
C ALA A 406 12.48 18.38 -1.09
N ASP A 407 12.57 17.13 -1.55
CA ASP A 407 11.47 16.16 -1.58
C ASP A 407 11.40 15.30 -0.31
N ILE A 408 12.40 15.41 0.57
CA ILE A 408 12.43 14.73 1.87
C ILE A 408 11.77 15.64 2.91
N PRO A 409 10.60 15.26 3.46
CA PRO A 409 9.92 16.09 4.45
C PRO A 409 10.79 16.36 5.69
N ALA A 410 10.86 17.62 6.09
CA ALA A 410 11.56 18.02 7.32
C ALA A 410 10.72 17.76 8.57
N SER A 411 9.37 17.78 8.42
CA SER A 411 8.40 17.60 9.51
C SER A 411 7.86 16.17 9.54
N THR A 412 7.53 15.70 10.73
CA THR A 412 6.76 14.45 10.97
C THR A 412 5.27 14.66 10.75
N SER A 413 4.83 15.91 10.60
CA SER A 413 3.44 16.32 10.44
C SER A 413 3.23 17.03 9.12
N ARG A 414 2.13 16.70 8.44
CA ARG A 414 1.63 17.44 7.27
C ARG A 414 0.81 18.67 7.68
N GLY A 415 0.53 18.84 8.98
CA GLY A 415 -0.26 19.96 9.51
C GLY A 415 -1.73 19.62 9.69
N LYS A 416 -2.56 20.67 9.68
CA LYS A 416 -4.02 20.53 9.85
C LYS A 416 -4.65 19.99 8.58
N GLU A 417 -5.59 19.07 8.75
CA GLU A 417 -6.32 18.43 7.67
C GLU A 417 -7.81 18.80 7.73
N THR A 418 -8.38 19.15 6.60
CA THR A 418 -9.81 19.54 6.50
C THR A 418 -10.55 18.48 5.70
N PHE A 419 -11.69 18.03 6.23
CA PHE A 419 -12.55 17.03 5.62
C PHE A 419 -13.72 17.69 4.89
N PHE A 420 -14.39 16.90 4.03
CA PHE A 420 -15.49 17.37 3.18
C PHE A 420 -16.65 18.03 3.94
N ASP A 421 -16.87 17.64 5.19
CA ASP A 421 -17.92 18.14 6.08
C ASP A 421 -17.49 19.35 6.92
N GLY A 422 -16.32 19.94 6.59
CA GLY A 422 -15.74 21.09 7.28
C GLY A 422 -15.09 20.77 8.63
N LYS A 423 -15.03 19.51 9.04
CA LYS A 423 -14.27 19.11 10.23
C LYS A 423 -12.78 19.28 9.98
N VAL A 424 -12.06 19.68 11.01
CA VAL A 424 -10.61 19.90 10.96
C VAL A 424 -9.93 19.00 11.98
N PHE A 425 -8.99 18.18 11.50
CA PHE A 425 -8.07 17.47 12.37
C PHE A 425 -6.81 18.30 12.57
N ASP A 426 -6.53 18.69 13.79
CA ASP A 426 -5.30 19.34 14.20
C ASP A 426 -4.45 18.30 14.98
N PRO A 427 -3.28 17.89 14.46
CA PRO A 427 -2.40 16.93 15.14
C PRO A 427 -1.91 17.41 16.53
N GLU A 428 -1.91 18.74 16.75
CA GLU A 428 -1.56 19.31 18.06
C GLU A 428 -2.73 19.22 19.07
N ASN A 429 -3.96 19.02 18.60
CA ASN A 429 -5.14 18.94 19.45
C ASN A 429 -6.17 17.90 18.95
N PRO A 430 -5.85 16.60 18.95
CA PRO A 430 -6.79 15.55 18.52
C PRO A 430 -8.08 15.51 19.33
N ALA A 431 -8.04 15.91 20.61
CA ALA A 431 -9.21 15.94 21.48
C ALA A 431 -10.28 16.93 21.01
N ALA A 432 -9.87 18.08 20.44
CA ALA A 432 -10.81 19.04 19.85
C ALA A 432 -11.55 18.44 18.64
N TYR A 433 -10.84 17.67 17.81
CA TYR A 433 -11.46 16.94 16.70
C TYR A 433 -12.50 15.93 17.21
N LEU A 434 -12.14 15.07 18.16
CA LEU A 434 -13.08 14.10 18.76
C LEU A 434 -14.32 14.78 19.36
N LYS A 435 -14.16 15.92 20.05
CA LYS A 435 -15.28 16.72 20.57
C LYS A 435 -16.21 17.23 19.50
N SER A 436 -15.68 17.59 18.32
CA SER A 436 -16.45 18.11 17.21
C SER A 436 -17.35 17.07 16.52
N LEU A 437 -17.12 15.78 16.78
CA LEU A 437 -17.83 14.66 16.15
C LEU A 437 -19.09 14.28 16.95
N THR A 438 -20.23 14.17 16.27
CA THR A 438 -21.52 13.87 16.89
C THR A 438 -21.66 12.38 17.23
N ILE A 439 -21.32 11.51 16.27
CA ILE A 439 -21.44 10.05 16.45
C ILE A 439 -20.08 9.48 16.81
N LYS A 440 -19.98 8.94 18.02
CA LYS A 440 -18.75 8.35 18.59
C LYS A 440 -19.10 7.37 19.71
N ARG A 441 -18.14 6.53 20.12
CA ARG A 441 -18.27 5.51 21.17
C ARG A 441 -17.54 5.89 22.48
N VAL A 442 -16.77 6.94 22.44
CA VAL A 442 -16.03 7.45 23.62
C VAL A 442 -16.49 8.84 23.98
N GLU A 443 -16.53 9.14 25.26
CA GLU A 443 -16.65 10.50 25.75
C GLU A 443 -15.28 11.18 25.66
N ALA A 444 -15.22 12.35 25.00
CA ALA A 444 -14.00 13.10 24.74
C ALA A 444 -13.95 14.39 25.57
#